data_03184c4b419e050d27a961ef00dac1c2
#
_entry.id   03184c4b419e050d27a961ef00dac1c2
#
_cell.length_a   1.000
_cell.length_b   1.000
_cell.length_c   1.000
_cell.angle_alpha   90.00
_cell.angle_beta   90.00
_cell.angle_gamma   90.00
#
_symmetry.space_group_name_H-M   'P 1'
#
loop_
_entity.id
_entity.type
_entity.pdbx_description
1 polymer ?
#
loop_
_entity_poly.entity_id
_entity_poly.type
_entity_poly.pdbx_seq_one_letter_code
_entity_poly.pdbx_strand_id
1 'polypeptide(L)'
;MKMRVLSGVIFPLISLGAMAETISSGFYLSGKLGSSQFRNSQNTASERGTTVGALNWDMGRTQLENTSSSVFSPSIAVGYRFADDWQQPIRAELAFQTFGKSEKDFSFQPSANGYWNGDEKNNFALPATADVRQKTRINTLMANAFYDFPLGNDITPYVMAGVGAAFVRHNIATSSNVGGQALIEDNYSSKKTNLAWAVGAGVAWDATENVSVELGYTFTDAGDITTDWSAANGIIKGDGDVHTKVQLHSLHAGVRYHF
;
A
#
# COMPACT_ATOMS: atom_id res chain seq x y z
N MET A 1 2.45 -31.37 24.99
CA MET A 1 1.73 -31.11 23.74
C MET A 1 0.48 -30.30 24.10
N LYS A 2 0.56 -28.95 24.05
CA LYS A 2 -0.56 -28.06 24.42
C LYS A 2 -1.18 -27.51 23.15
N MET A 3 -2.36 -28.02 22.82
CA MET A 3 -3.22 -27.57 21.73
C MET A 3 -3.73 -26.16 22.05
N ARG A 4 -3.31 -25.14 21.28
CA ARG A 4 -3.90 -23.79 21.35
C ARG A 4 -5.16 -23.78 20.50
N VAL A 5 -6.27 -23.62 21.18
CA VAL A 5 -7.59 -23.40 20.58
C VAL A 5 -7.57 -22.06 19.86
N LEU A 6 -7.80 -22.09 18.54
CA LEU A 6 -8.02 -20.90 17.73
C LEU A 6 -9.41 -20.36 18.12
N SER A 7 -9.43 -19.25 18.87
CA SER A 7 -10.68 -18.52 19.15
C SER A 7 -11.14 -17.86 17.86
N GLY A 8 -12.16 -18.42 17.24
CA GLY A 8 -12.82 -17.86 16.07
C GLY A 8 -13.41 -16.49 16.41
N VAL A 9 -13.05 -15.49 15.66
CA VAL A 9 -13.72 -14.18 15.64
C VAL A 9 -15.05 -14.38 14.93
N ILE A 10 -16.09 -14.64 15.70
CA ILE A 10 -17.47 -14.60 15.22
C ILE A 10 -17.83 -13.11 15.09
N PHE A 11 -17.83 -12.60 13.87
CA PHE A 11 -18.45 -11.31 13.58
C PHE A 11 -19.93 -11.40 13.92
N PRO A 12 -20.48 -10.46 14.71
CA PRO A 12 -21.92 -10.42 14.95
C PRO A 12 -22.62 -9.95 13.65
N LEU A 13 -23.15 -10.90 12.92
CA LEU A 13 -24.13 -10.69 11.84
C LEU A 13 -25.53 -10.32 12.41
N ILE A 14 -25.56 -9.79 13.63
CA ILE A 14 -26.78 -9.51 14.37
C ILE A 14 -27.11 -8.03 14.23
N SER A 15 -28.20 -7.77 13.50
CA SER A 15 -29.03 -6.55 13.36
C SER A 15 -29.06 -5.81 12.02
N LEU A 16 -28.57 -6.37 10.94
CA LEU A 16 -28.83 -5.78 9.61
C LEU A 16 -30.30 -5.94 9.14
N GLY A 17 -31.04 -6.90 9.70
CA GLY A 17 -32.42 -7.15 9.32
C GLY A 17 -33.44 -6.05 9.69
N ALA A 18 -33.12 -5.18 10.64
CA ALA A 18 -34.06 -4.11 11.06
C ALA A 18 -33.95 -2.83 10.20
N MET A 19 -32.91 -2.70 9.38
CA MET A 19 -32.75 -1.57 8.45
C MET A 19 -33.16 -1.91 7.01
N ALA A 20 -33.46 -3.17 6.72
CA ALA A 20 -33.75 -3.64 5.36
C ALA A 20 -35.09 -3.10 4.80
N GLU A 21 -36.05 -2.76 5.66
CA GLU A 21 -37.39 -2.28 5.21
C GLU A 21 -37.39 -0.86 4.62
N THR A 22 -36.29 -0.10 4.74
CA THR A 22 -36.20 1.29 4.23
C THR A 22 -35.16 1.50 3.13
N ILE A 23 -34.38 0.47 2.79
CA ILE A 23 -33.39 0.54 1.72
C ILE A 23 -34.03 0.09 0.42
N SER A 24 -34.01 0.94 -0.62
CA SER A 24 -34.58 0.60 -1.93
C SER A 24 -33.82 -0.58 -2.56
N SER A 25 -34.54 -1.38 -3.37
CA SER A 25 -33.95 -2.46 -4.18
C SER A 25 -32.73 -1.96 -4.96
N GLY A 26 -31.66 -2.76 -5.01
CA GLY A 26 -30.42 -2.44 -5.71
C GLY A 26 -29.23 -2.10 -4.81
N PHE A 27 -29.43 -1.69 -3.55
CA PHE A 27 -28.32 -1.52 -2.61
C PHE A 27 -27.76 -2.85 -2.14
N TYR A 28 -26.45 -2.88 -1.88
CA TYR A 28 -25.80 -4.03 -1.28
C TYR A 28 -24.65 -3.63 -0.34
N LEU A 29 -24.33 -4.52 0.57
CA LEU A 29 -23.14 -4.46 1.41
C LEU A 29 -22.19 -5.59 1.02
N SER A 30 -20.90 -5.32 0.94
CA SER A 30 -19.88 -6.31 0.59
C SER A 30 -18.78 -6.35 1.63
N GLY A 31 -18.34 -7.56 1.99
CA GLY A 31 -17.14 -7.81 2.78
C GLY A 31 -16.22 -8.77 2.07
N LYS A 32 -14.94 -8.40 1.92
CA LYS A 32 -13.95 -9.20 1.20
C LYS A 32 -12.72 -9.41 2.06
N LEU A 33 -12.15 -10.60 1.98
CA LEU A 33 -10.86 -10.96 2.58
C LEU A 33 -9.89 -11.31 1.46
N GLY A 34 -8.67 -10.82 1.53
CA GLY A 34 -7.70 -11.04 0.48
C GLY A 34 -6.27 -11.13 0.95
N SER A 35 -5.43 -11.54 0.03
CA SER A 35 -3.98 -11.43 0.11
C SER A 35 -3.52 -10.49 -0.98
N SER A 36 -2.76 -9.48 -0.60
CA SER A 36 -2.21 -8.50 -1.53
C SER A 36 -0.70 -8.57 -1.54
N GLN A 37 -0.14 -8.64 -2.74
CA GLN A 37 1.28 -8.51 -2.95
C GLN A 37 1.62 -7.04 -3.18
N PHE A 38 2.34 -6.45 -2.23
CA PHE A 38 3.01 -5.17 -2.42
C PHE A 38 4.15 -5.34 -3.40
N ARG A 39 4.20 -4.51 -4.40
CA ARG A 39 5.33 -4.38 -5.30
C ARG A 39 5.84 -2.95 -5.22
N ASN A 40 7.00 -2.79 -4.61
CA ASN A 40 7.71 -1.52 -4.60
C ASN A 40 8.69 -1.52 -5.78
N SER A 41 8.52 -0.59 -6.67
CA SER A 41 9.36 -0.41 -7.85
C SER A 41 9.90 1.01 -7.92
N GLN A 42 10.93 1.23 -8.74
CA GLN A 42 11.59 2.53 -8.89
C GLN A 42 12.10 3.09 -7.55
N ASN A 43 12.55 2.20 -6.66
CA ASN A 43 13.11 2.59 -5.38
C ASN A 43 14.42 3.33 -5.61
N THR A 44 14.49 4.59 -5.19
CA THR A 44 15.72 5.38 -5.20
C THR A 44 15.93 6.05 -3.87
N ALA A 45 17.18 6.15 -3.45
CA ALA A 45 17.57 6.89 -2.25
C ALA A 45 18.69 7.87 -2.60
N SER A 46 18.68 9.03 -1.99
CA SER A 46 19.76 10.01 -2.03
C SER A 46 20.15 10.44 -0.62
N GLU A 47 21.42 10.72 -0.42
CA GLU A 47 21.93 11.25 0.84
C GLU A 47 23.08 12.19 0.57
N ARG A 48 23.10 13.31 1.26
CA ARG A 48 24.22 14.26 1.29
C ARG A 48 24.38 14.82 2.69
N GLY A 49 25.57 15.25 3.02
CA GLY A 49 25.78 15.80 4.35
C GLY A 49 27.07 16.58 4.48
N THR A 50 27.25 17.16 5.64
CA THR A 50 28.43 17.93 6.02
C THR A 50 28.80 17.74 7.49
N THR A 51 30.10 17.83 7.78
CA THR A 51 30.60 17.85 9.15
C THR A 51 31.13 19.24 9.52
N VAL A 52 31.27 19.50 10.83
CA VAL A 52 31.95 20.70 11.36
C VAL A 52 33.46 20.63 11.10
N GLY A 53 34.00 20.21 10.17
CA GLY A 53 35.39 20.17 9.74
C GLY A 53 35.48 20.36 8.23
N ALA A 54 34.34 20.83 7.66
CA ALA A 54 34.18 21.06 6.25
C ALA A 54 34.34 19.82 5.34
N LEU A 55 34.25 18.62 5.89
CA LEU A 55 34.07 17.41 5.10
C LEU A 55 32.61 17.34 4.67
N ASN A 56 32.36 17.35 3.38
CA ASN A 56 31.08 17.13 2.76
C ASN A 56 31.06 15.76 2.10
N TRP A 57 29.88 15.16 1.97
CA TRP A 57 29.70 13.94 1.18
C TRP A 57 28.40 13.99 0.40
N ASP A 58 28.40 13.29 -0.73
CA ASP A 58 27.22 13.07 -1.58
C ASP A 58 27.25 11.63 -2.09
N MET A 59 26.18 10.89 -1.82
CA MET A 59 25.99 9.54 -2.32
C MET A 59 25.29 9.51 -3.68
N GLY A 60 24.86 10.67 -4.17
CA GLY A 60 24.04 10.76 -5.39
C GLY A 60 22.72 10.00 -5.24
N ARG A 61 22.04 9.81 -6.37
CA ARG A 61 20.81 9.00 -6.41
C ARG A 61 21.15 7.54 -6.70
N THR A 62 20.99 6.70 -5.70
CA THR A 62 21.24 5.25 -5.78
C THR A 62 19.94 4.51 -6.00
N GLN A 63 19.91 3.60 -6.96
CA GLN A 63 18.77 2.73 -7.19
C GLN A 63 18.81 1.56 -6.20
N LEU A 64 17.71 1.39 -5.46
CA LEU A 64 17.53 0.27 -4.55
C LEU A 64 16.82 -0.88 -5.26
N GLU A 65 16.97 -2.09 -4.74
CA GLU A 65 16.29 -3.26 -5.28
C GLU A 65 14.76 -3.14 -5.17
N ASN A 66 14.07 -3.67 -6.18
CA ASN A 66 12.62 -3.82 -6.13
C ASN A 66 12.26 -4.89 -5.10
N THR A 67 11.25 -4.60 -4.29
CA THR A 67 10.83 -5.53 -3.24
C THR A 67 9.38 -5.91 -3.39
N SER A 68 9.07 -7.13 -2.95
CA SER A 68 7.70 -7.59 -2.84
C SER A 68 7.43 -8.17 -1.44
N SER A 69 6.22 -8.00 -0.95
CA SER A 69 5.75 -8.62 0.27
C SER A 69 4.27 -8.91 0.19
N SER A 70 3.85 -10.06 0.70
CA SER A 70 2.44 -10.42 0.78
C SER A 70 1.87 -10.01 2.12
N VAL A 71 0.70 -9.38 2.10
CA VAL A 71 -0.01 -8.90 3.29
C VAL A 71 -1.49 -9.28 3.21
N PHE A 72 -2.11 -9.45 4.38
CA PHE A 72 -3.55 -9.62 4.48
C PHE A 72 -4.26 -8.29 4.16
N SER A 73 -5.36 -8.34 3.40
CA SER A 73 -6.04 -7.15 2.88
C SER A 73 -7.56 -7.29 2.92
N PRO A 74 -8.19 -7.11 4.09
CA PRO A 74 -9.65 -7.07 4.20
C PRO A 74 -10.22 -5.76 3.63
N SER A 75 -11.45 -5.83 3.11
CA SER A 75 -12.22 -4.67 2.65
C SER A 75 -13.70 -4.79 3.00
N ILE A 76 -14.33 -3.63 3.12
CA ILE A 76 -15.78 -3.48 3.21
C ILE A 76 -16.23 -2.47 2.18
N ALA A 77 -17.44 -2.66 1.66
CA ALA A 77 -17.97 -1.74 0.67
C ALA A 77 -19.49 -1.67 0.75
N VAL A 78 -20.03 -0.51 0.36
CA VAL A 78 -21.43 -0.32 0.06
C VAL A 78 -21.55 0.00 -1.43
N GLY A 79 -22.54 -0.60 -2.07
CA GLY A 79 -22.74 -0.44 -3.52
C GLY A 79 -24.19 -0.42 -3.93
N TYR A 80 -24.39 -0.14 -5.22
CA TYR A 80 -25.66 -0.09 -5.86
C TYR A 80 -25.61 -0.82 -7.21
N ARG A 81 -26.60 -1.67 -7.47
CA ARG A 81 -26.76 -2.44 -8.70
C ARG A 81 -27.83 -1.80 -9.57
N PHE A 82 -27.43 -1.28 -10.72
CA PHE A 82 -28.33 -0.60 -11.64
C PHE A 82 -29.17 -1.55 -12.51
N ALA A 83 -28.90 -2.87 -12.41
CA ALA A 83 -29.66 -3.88 -13.13
C ALA A 83 -31.13 -3.91 -12.68
N ASP A 84 -31.40 -3.61 -11.42
CA ASP A 84 -32.73 -3.71 -10.84
C ASP A 84 -33.65 -2.56 -11.34
N ASP A 85 -33.14 -1.34 -11.42
CA ASP A 85 -33.92 -0.17 -11.79
C ASP A 85 -33.80 0.18 -13.29
N TRP A 86 -32.61 0.02 -13.87
CA TRP A 86 -32.30 0.51 -15.21
C TRP A 86 -31.99 -0.60 -16.22
N GLN A 87 -32.07 -1.86 -15.79
CA GLN A 87 -31.74 -3.04 -16.61
C GLN A 87 -30.32 -2.95 -17.23
N GLN A 88 -29.41 -2.27 -16.54
CA GLN A 88 -28.02 -2.15 -16.97
C GLN A 88 -27.13 -3.05 -16.13
N PRO A 89 -26.26 -3.86 -16.71
CA PRO A 89 -25.39 -4.78 -15.98
C PRO A 89 -24.21 -4.04 -15.34
N ILE A 90 -24.51 -2.95 -14.64
CA ILE A 90 -23.52 -2.06 -14.02
C ILE A 90 -23.77 -2.01 -12.52
N ARG A 91 -22.69 -1.95 -11.76
CA ARG A 91 -22.69 -1.67 -10.32
C ARG A 91 -21.72 -0.53 -10.00
N ALA A 92 -22.06 0.28 -9.01
CA ALA A 92 -21.16 1.24 -8.40
C ALA A 92 -20.91 0.86 -6.94
N GLU A 93 -19.71 1.02 -6.44
CA GLU A 93 -19.30 0.62 -5.10
C GLU A 93 -18.37 1.67 -4.49
N LEU A 94 -18.62 2.05 -3.25
CA LEU A 94 -17.64 2.77 -2.43
C LEU A 94 -17.00 1.78 -1.47
N ALA A 95 -15.71 1.52 -1.65
CA ALA A 95 -14.97 0.49 -0.95
C ALA A 95 -13.88 1.09 -0.07
N PHE A 96 -13.79 0.65 1.19
CA PHE A 96 -12.65 0.88 2.06
C PHE A 96 -11.87 -0.41 2.22
N GLN A 97 -10.57 -0.36 1.91
CA GLN A 97 -9.66 -1.50 2.04
C GLN A 97 -8.47 -1.11 2.91
N THR A 98 -8.09 -1.99 3.82
CA THR A 98 -6.86 -1.87 4.60
C THR A 98 -5.88 -2.95 4.18
N PHE A 99 -4.61 -2.58 4.08
CA PHE A 99 -3.53 -3.50 3.77
C PHE A 99 -2.68 -3.70 5.01
N GLY A 100 -2.34 -4.95 5.29
CA GLY A 100 -1.45 -5.29 6.37
C GLY A 100 -0.11 -4.57 6.25
N LYS A 101 0.63 -4.52 7.33
CA LYS A 101 1.91 -3.85 7.41
C LYS A 101 2.95 -4.60 6.57
N SER A 102 3.61 -3.90 5.65
CA SER A 102 4.81 -4.37 4.96
C SER A 102 6.03 -3.87 5.71
N GLU A 103 6.93 -4.78 6.09
CA GLU A 103 8.23 -4.47 6.69
C GLU A 103 9.33 -5.00 5.78
N LYS A 104 10.35 -4.16 5.53
CA LYS A 104 11.54 -4.52 4.76
C LYS A 104 12.77 -3.90 5.39
N ASP A 105 13.82 -4.70 5.47
CA ASP A 105 15.14 -4.29 5.88
C ASP A 105 16.05 -4.32 4.65
N PHE A 106 16.82 -3.27 4.46
CA PHE A 106 17.81 -3.12 3.40
C PHE A 106 19.15 -2.80 4.03
N SER A 107 20.19 -3.52 3.61
CA SER A 107 21.57 -3.19 3.91
C SER A 107 22.30 -3.02 2.60
N PHE A 108 22.90 -1.88 2.39
CA PHE A 108 23.64 -1.59 1.16
C PHE A 108 24.91 -0.78 1.44
N GLN A 109 25.83 -0.86 0.49
CA GLN A 109 27.09 -0.13 0.56
C GLN A 109 27.09 0.93 -0.55
N PRO A 110 26.59 2.13 -0.28
CA PRO A 110 26.60 3.19 -1.28
C PRO A 110 28.03 3.67 -1.52
N SER A 111 28.28 4.09 -2.75
CA SER A 111 29.52 4.84 -3.07
C SER A 111 29.29 6.29 -2.67
N ALA A 112 29.93 6.74 -1.60
CA ALA A 112 29.91 8.14 -1.21
C ALA A 112 31.14 8.86 -1.77
N ASN A 113 30.93 10.06 -2.31
CA ASN A 113 32.01 10.97 -2.67
C ASN A 113 32.19 11.99 -1.54
N GLY A 114 33.37 12.01 -0.94
CA GLY A 114 33.77 13.02 0.03
C GLY A 114 34.56 14.13 -0.62
N TYR A 115 34.38 15.35 -0.12
CA TYR A 115 35.17 16.52 -0.56
C TYR A 115 35.31 17.55 0.57
N TRP A 116 36.40 18.30 0.58
CA TRP A 116 36.68 19.27 1.62
C TRP A 116 36.31 20.69 1.20
N ASN A 117 35.77 21.48 2.13
CA ASN A 117 35.49 22.91 1.96
C ASN A 117 34.61 23.25 0.73
N GLY A 118 33.73 22.31 0.31
CA GLY A 118 32.90 22.51 -0.87
C GLY A 118 33.61 22.34 -2.23
N ASP A 119 34.87 21.86 -2.25
CA ASP A 119 35.61 21.61 -3.49
C ASP A 119 35.26 20.24 -4.09
N GLU A 120 34.13 20.17 -4.77
CA GLU A 120 33.61 18.95 -5.41
C GLU A 120 34.56 18.41 -6.52
N LYS A 121 35.49 19.24 -7.05
CA LYS A 121 36.42 18.80 -8.08
C LYS A 121 37.52 17.88 -7.55
N ASN A 122 37.86 18.03 -6.26
CA ASN A 122 38.82 17.20 -5.56
C ASN A 122 38.13 16.21 -4.64
N ASN A 123 37.23 15.38 -5.20
CA ASN A 123 36.53 14.38 -4.46
C ASN A 123 37.36 13.09 -4.29
N PHE A 124 37.00 12.32 -3.27
CA PHE A 124 37.58 11.01 -2.97
C PHE A 124 36.51 10.05 -2.53
N ALA A 125 36.71 8.74 -2.76
CA ALA A 125 35.76 7.72 -2.36
C ALA A 125 35.76 7.55 -0.83
N LEU A 126 34.58 7.60 -0.24
CA LEU A 126 34.36 7.28 1.18
C LEU A 126 33.66 5.92 1.27
N PRO A 127 34.20 4.96 2.06
CA PRO A 127 33.46 3.76 2.36
C PRO A 127 32.24 4.12 3.21
N ALA A 128 31.08 3.68 2.75
CA ALA A 128 29.80 3.90 3.45
C ALA A 128 29.01 2.60 3.55
N THR A 129 28.28 2.46 4.64
CA THR A 129 27.27 1.42 4.83
C THR A 129 25.97 2.08 5.30
N ALA A 130 24.85 1.62 4.81
CA ALA A 130 23.56 2.11 5.24
C ALA A 130 22.60 0.94 5.45
N ASP A 131 21.93 0.95 6.59
CA ASP A 131 20.84 0.04 6.93
C ASP A 131 19.55 0.85 6.99
N VAL A 132 18.55 0.42 6.24
CA VAL A 132 17.25 1.08 6.17
C VAL A 132 16.16 0.08 6.46
N ARG A 133 15.42 0.29 7.55
CA ARG A 133 14.19 -0.46 7.84
C ARG A 133 12.99 0.36 7.45
N GLN A 134 12.21 -0.17 6.52
CA GLN A 134 10.99 0.46 6.04
C GLN A 134 9.76 -0.27 6.57
N LYS A 135 8.77 0.49 7.04
CA LYS A 135 7.46 0.00 7.48
C LYS A 135 6.37 0.81 6.77
N THR A 136 5.64 0.14 5.89
CA THR A 136 4.58 0.80 5.10
C THR A 136 3.23 0.23 5.48
N ARG A 137 2.25 1.11 5.68
CA ARG A 137 0.83 0.79 5.80
C ARG A 137 0.05 1.62 4.81
N ILE A 138 -0.92 0.99 4.16
CA ILE A 138 -1.79 1.63 3.18
C ILE A 138 -3.24 1.30 3.54
N ASN A 139 -4.09 2.31 3.44
CA ASN A 139 -5.54 2.16 3.40
C ASN A 139 -6.03 2.87 2.15
N THR A 140 -7.05 2.34 1.50
CA THR A 140 -7.65 2.98 0.32
C THR A 140 -9.13 3.21 0.53
N LEU A 141 -9.62 4.32 -0.02
CA LEU A 141 -11.04 4.59 -0.20
C LEU A 141 -11.26 4.79 -1.70
N MET A 142 -12.01 3.87 -2.32
CA MET A 142 -12.14 3.78 -3.77
C MET A 142 -13.60 3.85 -4.18
N ALA A 143 -13.89 4.64 -5.20
CA ALA A 143 -15.13 4.55 -5.96
C ALA A 143 -14.89 3.63 -7.16
N ASN A 144 -15.58 2.51 -7.19
CA ASN A 144 -15.44 1.46 -8.18
C ASN A 144 -16.69 1.37 -9.05
N ALA A 145 -16.51 1.16 -10.33
CA ALA A 145 -17.56 0.79 -11.28
C ALA A 145 -17.28 -0.64 -11.77
N PHE A 146 -18.33 -1.43 -11.86
CA PHE A 146 -18.28 -2.82 -12.34
C PHE A 146 -19.18 -2.97 -13.55
N TYR A 147 -18.77 -3.81 -14.45
CA TYR A 147 -19.60 -4.32 -15.53
C TYR A 147 -19.75 -5.83 -15.36
N ASP A 148 -20.97 -6.28 -15.14
CA ASP A 148 -21.33 -7.68 -14.94
C ASP A 148 -21.71 -8.30 -16.27
N PHE A 149 -21.22 -9.52 -16.56
CA PHE A 149 -21.55 -10.26 -17.77
C PHE A 149 -22.59 -11.34 -17.43
N PRO A 150 -23.91 -11.06 -17.60
CA PRO A 150 -24.95 -12.03 -17.27
C PRO A 150 -24.90 -13.20 -18.27
N LEU A 151 -24.56 -14.38 -17.78
CA LEU A 151 -24.49 -15.60 -18.61
C LEU A 151 -25.79 -16.41 -18.59
N GLY A 152 -26.81 -15.93 -17.88
CA GLY A 152 -28.10 -16.62 -17.73
C GLY A 152 -28.07 -17.81 -16.76
N ASN A 153 -27.06 -17.88 -15.92
CA ASN A 153 -26.91 -18.83 -14.81
C ASN A 153 -26.49 -18.08 -13.53
N ASP A 154 -26.29 -18.81 -12.42
CA ASP A 154 -25.93 -18.24 -11.11
C ASP A 154 -24.49 -17.68 -11.07
N ILE A 155 -23.71 -17.81 -12.16
CA ILE A 155 -22.32 -17.36 -12.23
C ILE A 155 -22.27 -16.13 -13.11
N THR A 156 -21.76 -15.04 -12.55
CA THR A 156 -21.63 -13.75 -13.21
C THR A 156 -20.17 -13.28 -13.20
N PRO A 157 -19.42 -13.44 -14.30
CA PRO A 157 -18.13 -12.77 -14.47
C PRO A 157 -18.29 -11.26 -14.45
N TYR A 158 -17.27 -10.56 -13.98
CA TYR A 158 -17.26 -9.10 -13.98
C TYR A 158 -15.87 -8.52 -14.24
N VAL A 159 -15.85 -7.30 -14.71
CA VAL A 159 -14.66 -6.44 -14.74
C VAL A 159 -14.94 -5.19 -13.90
N MET A 160 -13.87 -4.58 -13.39
CA MET A 160 -14.00 -3.37 -12.59
C MET A 160 -12.92 -2.36 -12.92
N ALA A 161 -13.25 -1.09 -12.76
CA ALA A 161 -12.32 0.03 -12.73
C ALA A 161 -12.70 0.96 -11.57
N GLY A 162 -11.71 1.55 -10.93
CA GLY A 162 -11.93 2.43 -9.80
C GLY A 162 -10.90 3.53 -9.68
N VAL A 163 -11.30 4.60 -9.00
CA VAL A 163 -10.45 5.73 -8.66
C VAL A 163 -10.74 6.16 -7.22
N GLY A 164 -9.73 6.66 -6.53
CA GLY A 164 -9.90 7.06 -5.13
C GLY A 164 -8.64 7.58 -4.49
N ALA A 165 -8.59 7.48 -3.18
CA ALA A 165 -7.47 7.95 -2.38
C ALA A 165 -6.76 6.79 -1.68
N ALA A 166 -5.43 6.80 -1.74
CA ALA A 166 -4.56 5.94 -0.95
C ALA A 166 -3.95 6.74 0.20
N PHE A 167 -4.24 6.34 1.43
CA PHE A 167 -3.68 6.91 2.66
C PHE A 167 -2.47 6.08 3.06
N VAL A 168 -1.30 6.62 2.80
CA VAL A 168 -0.04 5.93 3.05
C VAL A 168 0.61 6.47 4.30
N ARG A 169 1.01 5.56 5.21
CA ARG A 169 1.90 5.86 6.32
C ARG A 169 3.18 5.08 6.13
N HIS A 170 4.27 5.83 6.03
CA HIS A 170 5.60 5.30 5.84
C HIS A 170 6.48 5.67 7.03
N ASN A 171 7.09 4.67 7.66
CA ASN A 171 8.06 4.85 8.73
C ASN A 171 9.39 4.28 8.26
N ILE A 172 10.44 5.07 8.37
CA ILE A 172 11.81 4.70 8.01
C ILE A 172 12.65 4.81 9.28
N ALA A 173 13.39 3.74 9.59
CA ALA A 173 14.51 3.80 10.52
C ALA A 173 15.78 3.64 9.69
N THR A 174 16.70 4.57 9.81
CA THR A 174 17.97 4.55 9.10
C THR A 174 19.12 4.50 10.09
N SER A 175 20.14 3.71 9.78
CA SER A 175 21.44 3.85 10.39
C SER A 175 22.51 3.87 9.30
N SER A 176 23.40 4.82 9.34
CA SER A 176 24.48 4.95 8.36
C SER A 176 25.83 5.11 9.01
N ASN A 177 26.85 4.56 8.36
CA ASN A 177 28.24 4.71 8.74
C ASN A 177 29.01 5.18 7.51
N VAL A 178 29.75 6.25 7.65
CA VAL A 178 30.61 6.79 6.58
C VAL A 178 32.01 7.01 7.14
N GLY A 179 33.01 6.46 6.46
CA GLY A 179 34.42 6.56 6.90
C GLY A 179 34.71 5.96 8.27
N GLY A 180 33.92 4.95 8.71
CA GLY A 180 34.06 4.32 10.03
C GLY A 180 33.38 5.08 11.18
N GLN A 181 32.68 6.16 10.89
CA GLN A 181 31.90 6.93 11.87
C GLN A 181 30.40 6.63 11.71
N ALA A 182 29.73 6.23 12.80
CA ALA A 182 28.28 6.12 12.84
C ALA A 182 27.69 7.53 12.75
N LEU A 183 26.89 7.79 11.70
CA LEU A 183 26.42 9.13 11.41
C LEU A 183 25.00 9.39 11.89
N ILE A 184 24.11 8.45 11.67
CA ILE A 184 22.68 8.68 11.86
C ILE A 184 22.04 7.39 12.35
N GLU A 185 21.34 7.49 13.47
CA GLU A 185 20.35 6.50 13.92
C GLU A 185 19.09 7.29 14.24
N ASP A 186 18.11 7.30 13.34
CA ASP A 186 16.88 8.05 13.56
C ASP A 186 15.66 7.39 12.91
N ASN A 187 14.48 7.79 13.38
CA ASN A 187 13.20 7.29 12.94
C ASN A 187 12.36 8.41 12.32
N TYR A 188 12.02 8.26 11.07
CA TYR A 188 11.17 9.21 10.33
C TYR A 188 9.81 8.63 10.02
N SER A 189 8.77 9.44 10.17
CA SER A 189 7.40 9.06 9.83
C SER A 189 6.80 10.06 8.86
N SER A 190 6.35 9.57 7.73
CA SER A 190 5.63 10.36 6.72
C SER A 190 4.21 9.83 6.54
N LYS A 191 3.28 10.75 6.32
CA LYS A 191 1.89 10.46 5.96
C LYS A 191 1.59 11.19 4.67
N LYS A 192 1.12 10.46 3.67
CA LYS A 192 0.77 11.03 2.37
C LYS A 192 -0.57 10.47 1.90
N THR A 193 -1.35 11.33 1.26
CA THR A 193 -2.56 10.92 0.55
C THR A 193 -2.30 11.08 -0.94
N ASN A 194 -2.42 9.98 -1.67
CA ASN A 194 -2.21 9.93 -3.12
C ASN A 194 -3.52 9.67 -3.82
N LEU A 195 -3.64 10.13 -5.06
CA LEU A 195 -4.63 9.60 -5.98
C LEU A 195 -4.26 8.15 -6.29
N ALA A 196 -5.25 7.26 -6.20
CA ALA A 196 -5.11 5.85 -6.54
C ALA A 196 -6.10 5.48 -7.63
N TRP A 197 -5.72 4.50 -8.46
CA TRP A 197 -6.62 3.89 -9.42
C TRP A 197 -6.48 2.37 -9.37
N ALA A 198 -7.53 1.67 -9.78
CA ALA A 198 -7.57 0.22 -9.77
C ALA A 198 -8.29 -0.33 -10.98
N VAL A 199 -7.88 -1.51 -11.40
CA VAL A 199 -8.61 -2.34 -12.38
C VAL A 199 -8.63 -3.77 -11.88
N GLY A 200 -9.68 -4.50 -12.22
CA GLY A 200 -9.81 -5.87 -11.76
C GLY A 200 -10.81 -6.67 -12.57
N ALA A 201 -10.84 -7.96 -12.28
CA ALA A 201 -11.80 -8.90 -12.83
C ALA A 201 -12.08 -10.01 -11.82
N GLY A 202 -13.23 -10.63 -11.94
CA GLY A 202 -13.59 -11.72 -11.06
C GLY A 202 -14.86 -12.42 -11.49
N VAL A 203 -15.34 -13.28 -10.62
CA VAL A 203 -16.61 -13.98 -10.78
C VAL A 203 -17.42 -13.84 -9.49
N ALA A 204 -18.70 -13.68 -9.63
CA ALA A 204 -19.69 -13.78 -8.56
C ALA A 204 -20.54 -15.02 -8.80
N TRP A 205 -20.89 -15.69 -7.73
CA TRP A 205 -21.83 -16.78 -7.70
C TRP A 205 -22.98 -16.41 -6.76
N ASP A 206 -24.20 -16.37 -7.29
CA ASP A 206 -25.40 -16.07 -6.53
C ASP A 206 -25.84 -17.32 -5.77
N ALA A 207 -25.38 -17.42 -4.52
CA ALA A 207 -25.66 -18.55 -3.63
C ALA A 207 -27.13 -18.59 -3.16
N THR A 208 -27.75 -17.42 -3.03
CA THR A 208 -29.18 -17.23 -2.77
C THR A 208 -29.65 -15.95 -3.46
N GLU A 209 -30.95 -15.65 -3.43
CA GLU A 209 -31.53 -14.40 -3.95
C GLU A 209 -30.87 -13.13 -3.36
N ASN A 210 -30.43 -13.20 -2.10
CA ASN A 210 -29.85 -12.06 -1.39
C ASN A 210 -28.35 -12.16 -1.16
N VAL A 211 -27.70 -13.29 -1.47
CA VAL A 211 -26.29 -13.51 -1.13
C VAL A 211 -25.51 -13.98 -2.34
N SER A 212 -24.50 -13.22 -2.71
CA SER A 212 -23.50 -13.62 -3.70
C SER A 212 -22.13 -13.84 -3.05
N VAL A 213 -21.41 -14.84 -3.52
CA VAL A 213 -20.00 -15.08 -3.17
C VAL A 213 -19.13 -14.63 -4.33
N GLU A 214 -18.08 -13.90 -4.03
CA GLU A 214 -17.19 -13.33 -5.04
C GLU A 214 -15.77 -13.86 -4.90
N LEU A 215 -15.12 -14.09 -6.05
CA LEU A 215 -13.68 -14.32 -6.16
C LEU A 215 -13.14 -13.38 -7.21
N GLY A 216 -12.10 -12.62 -6.88
CA GLY A 216 -11.59 -11.62 -7.81
C GLY A 216 -10.12 -11.30 -7.61
N TYR A 217 -9.58 -10.68 -8.64
CA TYR A 217 -8.26 -10.09 -8.67
C TYR A 217 -8.38 -8.59 -8.96
N THR A 218 -7.59 -7.80 -8.22
CA THR A 218 -7.52 -6.36 -8.41
C THR A 218 -6.06 -5.91 -8.43
N PHE A 219 -5.71 -5.15 -9.44
CA PHE A 219 -4.49 -4.35 -9.49
C PHE A 219 -4.82 -2.93 -9.01
N THR A 220 -4.02 -2.40 -8.08
CA THR A 220 -4.16 -1.04 -7.58
C THR A 220 -2.81 -0.34 -7.67
N ASP A 221 -2.77 0.82 -8.31
CA ASP A 221 -1.64 1.75 -8.25
C ASP A 221 -1.96 2.80 -7.18
N ALA A 222 -1.16 2.81 -6.12
CA ALA A 222 -1.35 3.70 -4.97
C ALA A 222 -0.49 4.98 -5.09
N GLY A 223 0.12 5.20 -6.26
CA GLY A 223 0.95 6.36 -6.56
C GLY A 223 2.35 6.30 -5.96
N ASP A 224 3.01 7.42 -6.01
CA ASP A 224 4.40 7.58 -5.60
C ASP A 224 4.52 8.14 -4.18
N ILE A 225 5.50 7.64 -3.44
CA ILE A 225 5.83 8.11 -2.10
C ILE A 225 7.26 8.64 -2.14
N THR A 226 7.42 9.89 -1.75
CA THR A 226 8.72 10.47 -1.44
C THR A 226 8.75 10.77 0.04
N THR A 227 9.78 10.33 0.73
CA THR A 227 10.01 10.63 2.14
C THR A 227 11.34 11.35 2.23
N ASP A 228 11.27 12.64 2.54
CA ASP A 228 12.43 13.46 2.83
C ASP A 228 12.83 13.22 4.30
N TRP A 229 14.12 13.18 4.55
CA TRP A 229 14.67 13.09 5.88
C TRP A 229 15.80 14.10 6.05
N SER A 230 15.96 14.61 7.26
CA SER A 230 17.05 15.50 7.63
C SER A 230 17.45 15.21 9.07
N ALA A 231 18.70 14.91 9.29
CA ALA A 231 19.25 14.59 10.59
C ALA A 231 20.43 15.49 10.93
N ALA A 232 20.55 15.82 12.21
CA ALA A 232 21.71 16.51 12.73
C ALA A 232 22.11 15.89 14.09
N ASN A 233 23.36 15.46 14.17
CA ASN A 233 23.95 14.95 15.40
C ASN A 233 25.20 15.75 15.73
N GLY A 234 25.05 16.81 16.54
CA GLY A 234 26.13 17.67 16.98
C GLY A 234 26.89 18.32 15.83
N ILE A 235 27.91 17.62 15.36
CA ILE A 235 28.83 18.11 14.31
C ILE A 235 28.50 17.64 12.92
N ILE A 236 27.49 16.77 12.76
CA ILE A 236 27.12 16.15 11.48
C ILE A 236 25.71 16.57 11.12
N LYS A 237 25.51 16.98 9.89
CA LYS A 237 24.21 17.25 9.29
C LYS A 237 24.09 16.47 8.00
N GLY A 238 22.98 15.78 7.84
CA GLY A 238 22.67 15.05 6.60
C GLY A 238 21.22 15.25 6.22
N ASP A 239 20.94 15.24 4.94
CA ASP A 239 19.61 15.25 4.35
C ASP A 239 19.55 14.29 3.16
N GLY A 240 18.37 13.80 2.87
CA GLY A 240 18.15 12.89 1.76
C GLY A 240 16.68 12.65 1.49
N ASP A 241 16.42 11.89 0.45
CA ASP A 241 15.08 11.45 0.08
C ASP A 241 15.07 9.96 -0.28
N VAL A 242 13.93 9.34 -0.03
CA VAL A 242 13.61 8.00 -0.51
C VAL A 242 12.35 8.08 -1.35
N HIS A 243 12.45 7.70 -2.61
CA HIS A 243 11.33 7.65 -3.54
C HIS A 243 10.94 6.21 -3.84
N THR A 244 9.63 5.92 -3.84
CA THR A 244 9.10 4.57 -4.05
C THR A 244 7.75 4.65 -4.75
N LYS A 245 7.58 3.86 -5.81
CA LYS A 245 6.28 3.62 -6.45
C LYS A 245 5.64 2.38 -5.86
N VAL A 246 4.36 2.50 -5.45
CA VAL A 246 3.63 1.41 -4.78
C VAL A 246 2.52 0.86 -5.65
N GLN A 247 2.62 -0.42 -5.95
CA GLN A 247 1.62 -1.18 -6.68
C GLN A 247 1.17 -2.39 -5.85
N LEU A 248 -0.10 -2.74 -5.95
CA LEU A 248 -0.74 -3.79 -5.17
C LEU A 248 -1.45 -4.76 -6.12
N HIS A 249 -1.12 -6.03 -5.99
CA HIS A 249 -1.79 -7.13 -6.69
C HIS A 249 -2.59 -7.92 -5.66
N SER A 250 -3.89 -7.83 -5.68
CA SER A 250 -4.78 -8.39 -4.66
C SER A 250 -5.61 -9.53 -5.20
N LEU A 251 -5.57 -10.67 -4.54
CA LEU A 251 -6.49 -11.78 -4.74
C LEU A 251 -7.44 -11.78 -3.55
N HIS A 252 -8.75 -11.80 -3.79
CA HIS A 252 -9.74 -11.69 -2.73
C HIS A 252 -10.94 -12.61 -2.97
N ALA A 253 -11.51 -13.09 -1.87
CA ALA A 253 -12.81 -13.71 -1.82
C ALA A 253 -13.73 -12.90 -0.90
N GLY A 254 -15.00 -12.84 -1.20
CA GLY A 254 -15.94 -12.04 -0.43
C GLY A 254 -17.37 -12.51 -0.52
N VAL A 255 -18.18 -11.85 0.29
CA VAL A 255 -19.63 -12.04 0.31
C VAL A 255 -20.29 -10.69 0.11
N ARG A 256 -21.32 -10.67 -0.70
CA ARG A 256 -22.17 -9.51 -0.97
C ARG A 256 -23.58 -9.86 -0.56
N TYR A 257 -24.20 -8.98 0.23
CA TYR A 257 -25.59 -9.09 0.66
C TYR A 257 -26.42 -8.01 -0.03
N HIS A 258 -27.46 -8.41 -0.74
CA HIS A 258 -28.42 -7.55 -1.44
C HIS A 258 -29.66 -7.33 -0.55
N PHE A 259 -30.10 -6.07 -0.48
CA PHE A 259 -31.31 -5.68 0.28
C PHE A 259 -32.57 -5.77 -0.56
#